data_0e1239bddf0113c7517b61bca469b54f
#
_entry.id   0e1239bddf0113c7517b61bca469b54f
#
_cell.length_a   1.000
_cell.length_b   1.000
_cell.length_c   1.000
_cell.angle_alpha   90.00
_cell.angle_beta   90.00
_cell.angle_gamma   90.00
#
_symmetry.space_group_name_H-M   'P 1'
#
loop_
_entity.id
_entity.type
_entity.pdbx_description
1 polymer ?
#
loop_
_entity_poly.entity_id
_entity_poly.type
_entity_poly.pdbx_seq_one_letter_code
_entity_poly.pdbx_strand_id
1 'polypeptide(L)'
;MDSYIRQYIQSQRAPEVTITWQGGEPTLMGLDFFRKSVEYAEKYKKPGMAIQYTMQTNGTLLDHNWCNFFRENNVLIGLSLDGPKRMHDAYRVDKGGNPTFDKVMRGLHLLQDHGVKFNILACVHAANASYPLEVYRFFRDTIGAEFIQFIPIVERDNETGFQEGNEVTERSVGPEQYGGFLISIFNEWVRHDVGRVYVQIFDTSLAAWVGEPSSLCIFSPTCGNALALEHNGDLYSCDHFVEPRFLLGNINERPLVDLITTDKQRRFGLDKLNTLPMYCRECTVRFACQGGCPKNRFIETPGGEPGLNYLCAGYKVFFQYIDKPMATMASLLRHNRAPAEIMQILSTEDKYKAY
;
A
#
# COMPACT_ATOMS: atom_id res chain seq x y z
N MET A 1 1.63 -4.31 24.78
CA MET A 1 0.36 -4.61 24.08
C MET A 1 -0.86 -4.05 24.81
N ASP A 2 -1.19 -4.45 26.04
CA ASP A 2 -2.38 -3.96 26.79
C ASP A 2 -2.46 -2.42 26.81
N SER A 3 -1.37 -1.76 27.21
CA SER A 3 -1.27 -0.29 27.23
C SER A 3 -1.52 0.35 25.86
N TYR A 4 -0.96 -0.22 24.79
CA TYR A 4 -1.18 0.26 23.43
C TYR A 4 -2.64 0.18 23.03
N ILE A 5 -3.22 -1.01 23.11
CA ILE A 5 -4.60 -1.24 22.65
C ILE A 5 -5.59 -0.38 23.44
N ARG A 6 -5.39 -0.25 24.74
CA ARG A 6 -6.17 0.64 25.60
C ARG A 6 -6.08 2.08 25.13
N GLN A 7 -4.88 2.62 25.02
CA GLN A 7 -4.66 4.02 24.61
C GLN A 7 -5.18 4.29 23.20
N TYR A 8 -4.96 3.35 22.28
CA TYR A 8 -5.40 3.46 20.88
C TYR A 8 -6.93 3.52 20.80
N ILE A 9 -7.64 2.56 21.40
CA ILE A 9 -9.11 2.52 21.39
C ILE A 9 -9.70 3.73 22.13
N GLN A 10 -9.13 4.13 23.26
CA GLN A 10 -9.60 5.29 24.02
C GLN A 10 -9.45 6.60 23.25
N SER A 11 -8.41 6.74 22.42
CA SER A 11 -8.17 7.92 21.60
C SER A 11 -9.14 8.05 20.42
N GLN A 12 -9.75 6.94 19.96
CA GLN A 12 -10.63 6.95 18.79
C GLN A 12 -12.01 7.51 19.09
N ARG A 13 -12.54 8.30 18.15
CA ARG A 13 -13.91 8.82 18.14
C ARG A 13 -14.79 8.20 17.05
N ALA A 14 -14.16 7.48 16.10
CA ALA A 14 -14.87 6.81 15.03
C ALA A 14 -15.64 5.60 15.54
N PRO A 15 -16.79 5.25 14.93
CA PRO A 15 -17.55 4.06 15.27
C PRO A 15 -16.84 2.77 14.84
N GLU A 16 -15.86 2.86 13.95
CA GLU A 16 -15.07 1.75 13.44
C GLU A 16 -13.58 2.03 13.63
N VAL A 17 -12.85 1.07 14.16
CA VAL A 17 -11.41 1.17 14.47
C VAL A 17 -10.69 -0.05 13.91
N THR A 18 -9.62 0.17 13.17
CA THR A 18 -8.79 -0.91 12.61
C THR A 18 -7.51 -1.08 13.42
N ILE A 19 -7.24 -2.31 13.85
CA ILE A 19 -5.96 -2.71 14.43
C ILE A 19 -5.18 -3.46 13.35
N THR A 20 -4.03 -2.90 12.97
CA THR A 20 -3.18 -3.45 11.91
C THR A 20 -1.88 -3.98 12.48
N TRP A 21 -1.54 -5.23 12.16
CA TRP A 21 -0.25 -5.83 12.46
C TRP A 21 0.61 -5.90 11.21
N GLN A 22 1.75 -5.25 11.27
CA GLN A 22 2.70 -5.13 10.17
C GLN A 22 4.12 -5.03 10.73
N GLY A 23 5.12 -5.19 9.88
CA GLY A 23 6.53 -5.03 10.22
C GLY A 23 7.24 -6.37 10.52
N GLY A 24 8.43 -6.55 9.97
CA GLY A 24 9.11 -7.85 9.97
C GLY A 24 8.22 -8.95 9.43
N GLU A 25 7.98 -9.98 10.24
CA GLU A 25 6.96 -11.00 9.98
C GLU A 25 6.12 -11.19 11.25
N PRO A 26 4.87 -10.69 11.29
CA PRO A 26 4.03 -10.76 12.49
C PRO A 26 3.80 -12.16 13.03
N THR A 27 3.68 -13.17 12.16
CA THR A 27 3.42 -14.55 12.59
C THR A 27 4.52 -15.16 13.47
N LEU A 28 5.72 -14.57 13.48
CA LEU A 28 6.81 -14.96 14.38
C LEU A 28 6.50 -14.71 15.85
N MET A 29 5.54 -13.82 16.15
CA MET A 29 5.07 -13.56 17.53
C MET A 29 4.25 -14.71 18.11
N GLY A 30 3.83 -15.65 17.27
CA GLY A 30 2.98 -16.76 17.66
C GLY A 30 1.52 -16.38 17.87
N LEU A 31 0.63 -17.35 17.70
CA LEU A 31 -0.82 -17.14 17.68
C LEU A 31 -1.38 -16.58 19.00
N ASP A 32 -0.80 -16.97 20.13
CA ASP A 32 -1.25 -16.51 21.45
C ASP A 32 -1.08 -15.01 21.69
N PHE A 33 -0.09 -14.40 21.03
CA PHE A 33 0.08 -12.94 21.02
C PHE A 33 -1.16 -12.27 20.41
N PHE A 34 -1.67 -12.77 19.30
CA PHE A 34 -2.82 -12.19 18.60
C PHE A 34 -4.14 -12.48 19.31
N ARG A 35 -4.29 -13.65 19.90
CA ARG A 35 -5.43 -13.96 20.77
C ARG A 35 -5.55 -12.96 21.93
N LYS A 36 -4.44 -12.70 22.62
CA LYS A 36 -4.39 -11.67 23.67
C LYS A 36 -4.69 -10.27 23.15
N SER A 37 -4.22 -9.95 21.93
CA SER A 37 -4.53 -8.65 21.31
C SER A 37 -6.04 -8.48 21.09
N VAL A 38 -6.72 -9.50 20.60
CA VAL A 38 -8.18 -9.50 20.45
C VAL A 38 -8.89 -9.39 21.81
N GLU A 39 -8.45 -10.14 22.82
CA GLU A 39 -9.00 -10.07 24.19
C GLU A 39 -8.90 -8.63 24.74
N TYR A 40 -7.75 -7.98 24.59
CA TYR A 40 -7.58 -6.58 25.01
C TYR A 40 -8.45 -5.63 24.20
N ALA A 41 -8.58 -5.84 22.90
CA ALA A 41 -9.42 -5.01 22.05
C ALA A 41 -10.89 -5.09 22.49
N GLU A 42 -11.43 -6.28 22.73
CA GLU A 42 -12.79 -6.46 23.23
C GLU A 42 -12.97 -5.88 24.64
N LYS A 43 -11.95 -6.00 25.53
CA LYS A 43 -11.97 -5.41 26.88
C LYS A 43 -12.11 -3.90 26.87
N TYR A 44 -11.48 -3.21 25.92
CA TYR A 44 -11.46 -1.73 25.85
C TYR A 44 -12.42 -1.15 24.84
N LYS A 45 -13.08 -1.96 24.06
CA LYS A 45 -14.07 -1.58 23.05
C LYS A 45 -15.18 -0.73 23.65
N LYS A 46 -15.46 0.41 23.01
CA LYS A 46 -16.53 1.29 23.44
C LYS A 46 -17.91 0.77 22.96
N PRO A 47 -19.01 1.09 23.67
CA PRO A 47 -20.34 0.77 23.16
C PRO A 47 -20.59 1.30 21.76
N GLY A 48 -21.08 0.44 20.86
CA GLY A 48 -21.34 0.80 19.45
C GLY A 48 -20.10 0.85 18.55
N MET A 49 -18.89 0.59 19.08
CA MET A 49 -17.67 0.55 18.28
C MET A 49 -17.51 -0.81 17.60
N ALA A 50 -17.16 -0.84 16.34
CA ALA A 50 -16.68 -2.02 15.62
C ALA A 50 -15.14 -2.03 15.57
N ILE A 51 -14.53 -3.19 15.76
CA ILE A 51 -13.08 -3.35 15.61
C ILE A 51 -12.83 -4.27 14.42
N GLN A 52 -12.02 -3.79 13.50
CA GLN A 52 -11.51 -4.56 12.38
C GLN A 52 -10.05 -4.94 12.63
N TYR A 53 -9.66 -6.10 12.13
CA TYR A 53 -8.29 -6.59 12.25
C TYR A 53 -7.70 -6.80 10.87
N THR A 54 -6.48 -6.32 10.66
CA THR A 54 -5.72 -6.57 9.44
C THR A 54 -4.32 -7.05 9.78
N MET A 55 -3.77 -7.94 8.97
CA MET A 55 -2.40 -8.42 9.13
C MET A 55 -1.71 -8.51 7.78
N GLN A 56 -0.52 -7.92 7.68
CA GLN A 56 0.36 -8.13 6.54
C GLN A 56 1.36 -9.24 6.90
N THR A 57 1.41 -10.28 6.08
CA THR A 57 2.30 -11.43 6.31
C THR A 57 2.93 -11.94 5.01
N ASN A 58 4.11 -12.54 5.11
CA ASN A 58 4.71 -13.28 4.01
C ASN A 58 4.07 -14.68 3.80
N GLY A 59 3.16 -15.11 4.66
CA GLY A 59 2.38 -16.33 4.52
C GLY A 59 3.13 -17.63 4.76
N THR A 60 4.44 -17.61 5.00
CA THR A 60 5.28 -18.83 5.05
C THR A 60 5.01 -19.72 6.27
N LEU A 61 4.49 -19.15 7.36
CA LEU A 61 4.21 -19.83 8.63
C LEU A 61 2.72 -20.15 8.85
N LEU A 62 1.86 -19.85 7.88
CA LEU A 62 0.43 -20.11 8.01
C LEU A 62 0.15 -21.61 8.08
N ASP A 63 -0.76 -21.96 9.00
CA ASP A 63 -1.30 -23.30 9.19
C ASP A 63 -2.83 -23.23 9.44
N HIS A 64 -3.47 -24.35 9.69
CA HIS A 64 -4.90 -24.43 9.99
C HIS A 64 -5.32 -23.63 11.23
N ASN A 65 -4.46 -23.54 12.25
CA ASN A 65 -4.75 -22.77 13.47
C ASN A 65 -4.78 -21.27 13.20
N TRP A 66 -3.83 -20.78 12.40
CA TRP A 66 -3.81 -19.40 11.93
C TRP A 66 -5.06 -19.07 11.12
N CYS A 67 -5.42 -19.92 10.16
CA CYS A 67 -6.58 -19.68 9.30
C CYS A 67 -7.90 -19.72 10.07
N ASN A 68 -8.05 -20.61 11.07
CA ASN A 68 -9.20 -20.62 11.96
C ASN A 68 -9.29 -19.32 12.76
N PHE A 69 -8.18 -18.87 13.36
CA PHE A 69 -8.14 -17.60 14.08
C PHE A 69 -8.52 -16.40 13.19
N PHE A 70 -8.00 -16.34 11.97
CA PHE A 70 -8.33 -15.26 11.02
C PHE A 70 -9.82 -15.26 10.65
N ARG A 71 -10.39 -16.41 10.38
CA ARG A 71 -11.81 -16.55 10.07
C ARG A 71 -12.70 -16.15 11.25
N GLU A 72 -12.41 -16.64 12.44
CA GLU A 72 -13.17 -16.37 13.66
C GLU A 72 -13.21 -14.89 14.04
N ASN A 73 -12.12 -14.17 13.77
CA ASN A 73 -11.96 -12.76 14.07
C ASN A 73 -12.10 -11.83 12.86
N ASN A 74 -12.53 -12.35 11.70
CA ASN A 74 -12.65 -11.60 10.44
C ASN A 74 -11.38 -10.80 10.08
N VAL A 75 -10.20 -11.38 10.28
CA VAL A 75 -8.93 -10.73 9.97
C VAL A 75 -8.74 -10.66 8.46
N LEU A 76 -8.55 -9.46 7.91
CA LEU A 76 -8.16 -9.28 6.52
C LEU A 76 -6.65 -9.47 6.38
N ILE A 77 -6.25 -10.36 5.51
CA ILE A 77 -4.83 -10.68 5.27
C ILE A 77 -4.29 -9.93 4.06
N GLY A 78 -3.21 -9.19 4.25
CA GLY A 78 -2.35 -8.69 3.18
C GLY A 78 -1.24 -9.71 2.92
N LEU A 79 -1.39 -10.55 1.90
CA LEU A 79 -0.40 -11.57 1.58
C LEU A 79 0.67 -11.02 0.65
N SER A 80 1.93 -11.12 1.09
CA SER A 80 3.07 -10.70 0.31
C SER A 80 3.43 -11.72 -0.77
N LEU A 81 3.15 -11.39 -2.04
CA LEU A 81 3.45 -12.25 -3.20
C LEU A 81 3.77 -11.37 -4.42
N ASP A 82 4.99 -11.52 -5.00
CA ASP A 82 5.50 -10.57 -6.00
C ASP A 82 5.30 -11.04 -7.46
N GLY A 83 4.54 -12.11 -7.68
CA GLY A 83 4.26 -12.66 -9.00
C GLY A 83 4.57 -14.17 -9.10
N PRO A 84 4.73 -14.72 -10.32
CA PRO A 84 5.14 -16.10 -10.55
C PRO A 84 6.46 -16.44 -9.85
N LYS A 85 6.68 -17.74 -9.63
CA LYS A 85 7.78 -18.29 -8.82
C LYS A 85 9.14 -17.63 -9.10
N ARG A 86 9.55 -17.52 -10.37
CA ARG A 86 10.84 -16.95 -10.75
C ARG A 86 11.01 -15.48 -10.32
N MET A 87 9.91 -14.73 -10.30
CA MET A 87 9.92 -13.30 -9.92
C MET A 87 9.87 -13.14 -8.40
N HIS A 88 9.03 -13.92 -7.74
CA HIS A 88 8.93 -13.92 -6.29
C HIS A 88 10.25 -14.34 -5.64
N ASP A 89 10.81 -15.47 -6.05
CA ASP A 89 12.01 -16.04 -5.46
C ASP A 89 13.29 -15.24 -5.78
N ALA A 90 13.22 -14.25 -6.69
CA ALA A 90 14.36 -13.37 -7.00
C ALA A 90 14.82 -12.56 -5.77
N TYR A 91 13.86 -12.13 -4.92
CA TYR A 91 14.18 -11.30 -3.75
C TYR A 91 13.48 -11.76 -2.46
N ARG A 92 12.51 -12.66 -2.56
CA ARG A 92 11.85 -13.21 -1.36
C ARG A 92 12.44 -14.57 -1.00
N VAL A 93 13.50 -14.50 -0.22
CA VAL A 93 14.20 -15.66 0.32
C VAL A 93 14.11 -15.71 1.84
N ASP A 94 14.24 -16.88 2.44
CA ASP A 94 14.35 -17.01 3.89
C ASP A 94 15.75 -16.62 4.40
N LYS A 95 15.95 -16.62 5.72
CA LYS A 95 17.24 -16.26 6.35
C LYS A 95 18.41 -17.13 5.89
N GLY A 96 18.14 -18.29 5.34
CA GLY A 96 19.13 -19.21 4.76
C GLY A 96 19.37 -18.99 3.27
N GLY A 97 18.72 -17.99 2.64
CA GLY A 97 18.80 -17.74 1.20
C GLY A 97 17.94 -18.68 0.35
N ASN A 98 17.05 -19.47 0.96
CA ASN A 98 16.21 -20.41 0.21
C ASN A 98 14.95 -19.72 -0.33
N PRO A 99 14.46 -20.09 -1.53
CA PRO A 99 13.24 -19.57 -2.12
C PRO A 99 12.02 -19.81 -1.22
N THR A 100 11.06 -18.85 -1.24
CA THR A 100 9.88 -18.92 -0.36
C THR A 100 8.56 -19.12 -1.10
N PHE A 101 8.52 -19.06 -2.42
CA PHE A 101 7.29 -19.15 -3.21
C PHE A 101 6.40 -20.33 -2.84
N ASP A 102 6.94 -21.54 -2.78
CA ASP A 102 6.15 -22.74 -2.50
C ASP A 102 5.55 -22.75 -1.08
N LYS A 103 6.26 -22.12 -0.10
CA LYS A 103 5.75 -21.93 1.25
C LYS A 103 4.60 -20.91 1.28
N VAL A 104 4.72 -19.82 0.53
CA VAL A 104 3.69 -18.78 0.40
C VAL A 104 2.45 -19.32 -0.28
N MET A 105 2.62 -20.08 -1.38
CA MET A 105 1.50 -20.72 -2.09
C MET A 105 0.76 -21.72 -1.21
N ARG A 106 1.45 -22.49 -0.39
CA ARG A 106 0.80 -23.35 0.62
C ARG A 106 -0.05 -22.50 1.59
N GLY A 107 0.51 -21.41 2.11
CA GLY A 107 -0.23 -20.48 2.98
C GLY A 107 -1.46 -19.87 2.29
N LEU A 108 -1.32 -19.49 1.04
CA LEU A 108 -2.43 -18.97 0.22
C LEU A 108 -3.56 -20.00 0.07
N HIS A 109 -3.24 -21.25 -0.29
CA HIS A 109 -4.26 -22.30 -0.41
C HIS A 109 -4.97 -22.54 0.93
N LEU A 110 -4.26 -22.50 2.06
CA LEU A 110 -4.88 -22.58 3.38
C LEU A 110 -5.86 -21.42 3.64
N LEU A 111 -5.51 -20.18 3.26
CA LEU A 111 -6.42 -19.04 3.37
C LEU A 111 -7.68 -19.26 2.53
N GLN A 112 -7.53 -19.73 1.29
CA GLN A 112 -8.64 -20.03 0.38
C GLN A 112 -9.54 -21.16 0.92
N ASP A 113 -8.95 -22.27 1.35
CA ASP A 113 -9.68 -23.45 1.88
C ASP A 113 -10.49 -23.09 3.14
N HIS A 114 -10.00 -22.16 3.96
CA HIS A 114 -10.68 -21.67 5.15
C HIS A 114 -11.63 -20.49 4.91
N GLY A 115 -11.72 -19.98 3.68
CA GLY A 115 -12.53 -18.82 3.32
C GLY A 115 -12.08 -17.53 3.99
N VAL A 116 -10.79 -17.41 4.29
CA VAL A 116 -10.19 -16.19 4.87
C VAL A 116 -10.03 -15.13 3.76
N LYS A 117 -10.48 -13.92 4.01
CA LYS A 117 -10.33 -12.80 3.06
C LYS A 117 -8.88 -12.37 2.99
N PHE A 118 -8.38 -12.17 1.77
CA PHE A 118 -7.02 -11.70 1.55
C PHE A 118 -6.92 -10.74 0.37
N ASN A 119 -5.92 -9.86 0.45
CA ASN A 119 -5.45 -9.00 -0.63
C ASN A 119 -4.02 -9.41 -0.99
N ILE A 120 -3.64 -9.30 -2.25
CA ILE A 120 -2.24 -9.48 -2.67
C ILE A 120 -1.49 -8.15 -2.55
N LEU A 121 -0.36 -8.18 -1.84
CA LEU A 121 0.60 -7.09 -1.74
C LEU A 121 1.83 -7.48 -2.54
N ALA A 122 1.96 -6.92 -3.74
CA ALA A 122 3.03 -7.24 -4.67
C ALA A 122 4.05 -6.10 -4.74
N CYS A 123 5.29 -6.39 -4.36
CA CYS A 123 6.40 -5.48 -4.60
C CYS A 123 6.76 -5.50 -6.09
N VAL A 124 6.84 -4.30 -6.70
CA VAL A 124 7.34 -4.11 -8.06
C VAL A 124 8.81 -3.72 -7.98
N HIS A 125 9.66 -4.55 -8.54
CA HIS A 125 11.11 -4.47 -8.45
C HIS A 125 11.77 -4.84 -9.78
N ALA A 126 13.09 -4.72 -9.88
CA ALA A 126 13.84 -4.95 -11.13
C ALA A 126 13.53 -6.30 -11.80
N ALA A 127 13.28 -7.36 -11.03
CA ALA A 127 13.06 -8.70 -11.59
C ALA A 127 11.65 -8.94 -12.18
N ASN A 128 10.63 -8.18 -11.77
CA ASN A 128 9.24 -8.38 -12.24
C ASN A 128 8.69 -7.20 -13.06
N ALA A 129 9.26 -6.01 -12.93
CA ALA A 129 8.73 -4.79 -13.54
C ALA A 129 8.69 -4.83 -15.09
N SER A 130 9.50 -5.66 -15.74
CA SER A 130 9.49 -5.87 -17.20
C SER A 130 8.42 -6.86 -17.67
N TYR A 131 7.64 -7.45 -16.77
CA TYR A 131 6.66 -8.48 -17.07
C TYR A 131 5.26 -8.18 -16.50
N PRO A 132 4.72 -6.97 -16.73
CA PRO A 132 3.49 -6.49 -16.08
C PRO A 132 2.29 -7.41 -16.29
N LEU A 133 2.05 -7.86 -17.53
CA LEU A 133 0.88 -8.70 -17.83
C LEU A 133 1.04 -10.14 -17.31
N GLU A 134 2.28 -10.67 -17.25
CA GLU A 134 2.51 -11.97 -16.64
C GLU A 134 2.20 -11.93 -15.13
N VAL A 135 2.64 -10.87 -14.45
CA VAL A 135 2.36 -10.65 -13.02
C VAL A 135 0.86 -10.47 -12.78
N TYR A 136 0.21 -9.59 -13.54
CA TYR A 136 -1.21 -9.28 -13.38
C TYR A 136 -2.09 -10.51 -13.64
N ARG A 137 -1.86 -11.20 -14.76
CA ARG A 137 -2.63 -12.40 -15.13
C ARG A 137 -2.41 -13.55 -14.15
N PHE A 138 -1.20 -13.70 -13.62
CA PHE A 138 -0.94 -14.67 -12.55
C PHE A 138 -1.83 -14.41 -11.34
N PHE A 139 -1.94 -13.17 -10.86
CA PHE A 139 -2.81 -12.85 -9.73
C PHE A 139 -4.30 -13.01 -10.07
N ARG A 140 -4.73 -12.53 -11.23
CA ARG A 140 -6.13 -12.61 -11.65
C ARG A 140 -6.56 -14.03 -11.96
N ASP A 141 -5.81 -14.74 -12.82
CA ASP A 141 -6.26 -15.99 -13.45
C ASP A 141 -5.82 -17.24 -12.67
N THR A 142 -4.62 -17.22 -12.06
CA THR A 142 -4.09 -18.37 -11.31
C THR A 142 -4.45 -18.31 -9.84
N ILE A 143 -4.32 -17.14 -9.22
CA ILE A 143 -4.62 -16.95 -7.79
C ILE A 143 -6.12 -16.67 -7.57
N GLY A 144 -6.81 -16.05 -8.54
CA GLY A 144 -8.17 -15.57 -8.36
C GLY A 144 -8.25 -14.38 -7.41
N ALA A 145 -7.22 -13.54 -7.38
CA ALA A 145 -7.17 -12.38 -6.50
C ALA A 145 -8.14 -11.29 -6.98
N GLU A 146 -8.99 -10.82 -6.07
CA GLU A 146 -9.90 -9.70 -6.33
C GLU A 146 -9.25 -8.35 -6.00
N PHE A 147 -8.34 -8.30 -5.02
CA PHE A 147 -7.70 -7.06 -4.56
C PHE A 147 -6.18 -7.17 -4.66
N ILE A 148 -5.57 -6.24 -5.41
CA ILE A 148 -4.14 -6.23 -5.70
C ILE A 148 -3.58 -4.84 -5.41
N GLN A 149 -2.48 -4.80 -4.67
CA GLN A 149 -1.68 -3.60 -4.47
C GLN A 149 -0.28 -3.78 -5.07
N PHE A 150 0.11 -2.91 -5.99
CA PHE A 150 1.45 -2.85 -6.56
C PHE A 150 2.28 -1.79 -5.86
N ILE A 151 3.31 -2.21 -5.12
CA ILE A 151 4.14 -1.37 -4.27
C ILE A 151 5.52 -1.25 -4.92
N PRO A 152 5.94 -0.08 -5.42
CA PRO A 152 7.25 0.07 -6.04
C PRO A 152 8.36 -0.03 -5.00
N ILE A 153 9.35 -0.86 -5.23
CA ILE A 153 10.59 -0.87 -4.45
C ILE A 153 11.45 0.31 -4.89
N VAL A 154 11.67 1.22 -3.95
CA VAL A 154 12.66 2.31 -4.03
C VAL A 154 13.45 2.24 -2.73
N GLU A 155 14.58 1.60 -2.79
CA GLU A 155 15.46 1.35 -1.66
C GLU A 155 16.76 2.13 -1.87
N ARG A 156 17.10 3.00 -0.92
CA ARG A 156 18.32 3.79 -1.01
C ARG A 156 19.54 2.93 -0.72
N ASP A 157 20.57 3.09 -1.52
CA ASP A 157 21.85 2.38 -1.36
C ASP A 157 22.73 3.16 -0.37
N ASN A 158 22.79 2.67 0.87
CA ASN A 158 23.60 3.24 1.93
C ASN A 158 23.90 2.21 3.04
N GLU A 159 24.84 2.52 3.92
CA GLU A 159 25.24 1.64 5.02
C GLU A 159 24.30 1.67 6.22
N THR A 160 23.53 2.74 6.39
CA THR A 160 22.67 2.96 7.58
C THR A 160 21.33 2.23 7.50
N GLY A 161 20.87 1.91 6.30
CA GLY A 161 19.51 1.39 6.03
C GLY A 161 18.41 2.46 6.22
N PHE A 162 18.77 3.72 6.51
CA PHE A 162 17.83 4.82 6.67
C PHE A 162 17.50 5.49 5.33
N GLN A 163 16.55 6.43 5.35
CA GLN A 163 16.15 7.18 4.16
C GLN A 163 17.18 8.28 3.82
N GLU A 164 18.41 7.88 3.48
CA GLU A 164 19.58 8.72 3.23
C GLU A 164 20.24 8.38 1.89
N GLY A 165 20.98 9.34 1.31
CA GLY A 165 21.63 9.17 0.02
C GLY A 165 20.70 9.44 -1.18
N ASN A 166 21.27 9.42 -2.39
CA ASN A 166 20.57 9.74 -3.63
C ASN A 166 20.60 8.58 -4.66
N GLU A 167 21.34 7.54 -4.36
CA GLU A 167 21.42 6.31 -5.17
C GLU A 167 20.41 5.29 -4.68
N VAL A 168 20.00 4.39 -5.57
CA VAL A 168 19.10 3.29 -5.25
C VAL A 168 19.75 1.95 -5.54
N THR A 169 19.38 0.93 -4.76
CA THR A 169 19.88 -0.42 -4.98
C THR A 169 19.42 -0.99 -6.32
N GLU A 170 20.12 -2.00 -6.82
CA GLU A 170 19.77 -2.73 -8.05
C GLU A 170 18.40 -3.42 -8.01
N ARG A 171 17.83 -3.61 -6.82
CA ARG A 171 16.47 -4.17 -6.64
C ARG A 171 15.38 -3.17 -6.96
N SER A 172 15.69 -1.88 -6.91
CA SER A 172 14.73 -0.81 -7.12
C SER A 172 14.20 -0.80 -8.54
N VAL A 173 12.92 -0.47 -8.70
CA VAL A 173 12.31 -0.31 -10.01
C VAL A 173 12.65 1.06 -10.59
N GLY A 174 13.00 1.12 -11.87
CA GLY A 174 13.21 2.39 -12.57
C GLY A 174 11.91 3.20 -12.71
N PRO A 175 11.99 4.54 -12.70
CA PRO A 175 10.80 5.40 -12.79
C PRO A 175 9.92 5.12 -14.00
N GLU A 176 10.50 5.14 -15.20
CA GLU A 176 9.79 4.89 -16.46
C GLU A 176 9.30 3.45 -16.56
N GLN A 177 10.08 2.51 -16.02
CA GLN A 177 9.73 1.09 -15.97
C GLN A 177 8.48 0.88 -15.11
N TYR A 178 8.38 1.55 -13.96
CA TYR A 178 7.19 1.48 -13.10
C TYR A 178 5.96 2.12 -13.77
N GLY A 179 6.13 3.26 -14.44
CA GLY A 179 5.06 3.88 -15.23
C GLY A 179 4.55 2.96 -16.34
N GLY A 180 5.44 2.34 -17.10
CA GLY A 180 5.12 1.37 -18.15
C GLY A 180 4.46 0.10 -17.62
N PHE A 181 4.90 -0.39 -16.45
CA PHE A 181 4.28 -1.50 -15.73
C PHE A 181 2.81 -1.20 -15.41
N LEU A 182 2.53 -0.06 -14.81
CA LEU A 182 1.16 0.34 -14.46
C LEU A 182 0.28 0.55 -15.71
N ILE A 183 0.81 1.21 -16.76
CA ILE A 183 0.07 1.44 -18.01
C ILE A 183 -0.32 0.12 -18.67
N SER A 184 0.59 -0.84 -18.73
CA SER A 184 0.33 -2.14 -19.36
C SER A 184 -0.80 -2.88 -18.64
N ILE A 185 -0.78 -2.91 -17.30
CA ILE A 185 -1.83 -3.53 -16.49
C ILE A 185 -3.14 -2.75 -16.63
N PHE A 186 -3.10 -1.43 -16.58
CA PHE A 186 -4.27 -0.59 -16.72
C PHE A 186 -5.00 -0.83 -18.05
N ASN A 187 -4.26 -0.99 -19.15
CA ASN A 187 -4.84 -1.27 -20.46
C ASN A 187 -5.63 -2.58 -20.50
N GLU A 188 -5.18 -3.61 -19.82
CA GLU A 188 -5.91 -4.87 -19.72
C GLU A 188 -7.08 -4.72 -18.75
N TRP A 189 -6.83 -4.16 -17.57
CA TRP A 189 -7.84 -3.98 -16.53
C TRP A 189 -9.04 -3.14 -16.97
N VAL A 190 -8.79 -2.00 -17.63
CA VAL A 190 -9.86 -1.08 -18.05
C VAL A 190 -10.77 -1.66 -19.14
N ARG A 191 -10.29 -2.68 -19.87
CA ARG A 191 -11.06 -3.37 -20.91
C ARG A 191 -11.80 -4.61 -20.42
N HIS A 192 -11.34 -5.22 -19.31
CA HIS A 192 -11.81 -6.56 -18.95
C HIS A 192 -12.22 -6.73 -17.50
N ASP A 193 -11.72 -5.90 -16.58
CA ASP A 193 -11.71 -6.26 -15.16
C ASP A 193 -12.31 -5.19 -14.22
N VAL A 194 -12.78 -4.05 -14.75
CA VAL A 194 -13.39 -2.99 -13.94
C VAL A 194 -14.61 -3.53 -13.20
N GLY A 195 -14.60 -3.41 -11.85
CA GLY A 195 -15.66 -3.94 -10.98
C GLY A 195 -15.53 -5.43 -10.64
N ARG A 196 -14.49 -6.12 -11.14
CA ARG A 196 -14.18 -7.52 -10.80
C ARG A 196 -12.86 -7.64 -10.06
N VAL A 197 -11.82 -6.96 -10.54
CA VAL A 197 -10.50 -6.91 -9.92
C VAL A 197 -10.22 -5.46 -9.51
N TYR A 198 -9.88 -5.28 -8.27
CA TYR A 198 -9.58 -3.98 -7.67
C TYR A 198 -8.07 -3.82 -7.57
N VAL A 199 -7.52 -2.92 -8.36
CA VAL A 199 -6.11 -2.55 -8.28
C VAL A 199 -6.02 -1.22 -7.53
N GLN A 200 -5.46 -1.24 -6.34
CA GLN A 200 -5.54 -0.13 -5.38
C GLN A 200 -5.16 1.24 -5.98
N ILE A 201 -4.09 1.30 -6.79
CA ILE A 201 -3.69 2.56 -7.42
C ILE A 201 -4.70 3.04 -8.47
N PHE A 202 -5.42 2.14 -9.16
CA PHE A 202 -6.42 2.51 -10.15
C PHE A 202 -7.70 3.02 -9.46
N ASP A 203 -8.13 2.35 -8.39
CA ASP A 203 -9.29 2.79 -7.60
C ASP A 203 -9.03 4.13 -6.92
N THR A 204 -7.81 4.30 -6.37
CA THR A 204 -7.38 5.57 -5.79
C THR A 204 -7.30 6.68 -6.84
N SER A 205 -6.88 6.34 -8.08
CA SER A 205 -6.89 7.29 -9.18
C SER A 205 -8.32 7.71 -9.52
N LEU A 206 -9.24 6.75 -9.68
CA LEU A 206 -10.65 7.08 -9.95
C LEU A 206 -11.25 7.99 -8.88
N ALA A 207 -10.95 7.74 -7.58
CA ALA A 207 -11.35 8.61 -6.50
C ALA A 207 -10.86 10.06 -6.71
N ALA A 208 -9.59 10.25 -7.11
CA ALA A 208 -9.06 11.58 -7.41
C ALA A 208 -9.78 12.27 -8.59
N TRP A 209 -10.17 11.53 -9.65
CA TRP A 209 -10.93 12.08 -10.78
C TRP A 209 -12.38 12.44 -10.45
N VAL A 210 -12.97 11.81 -9.43
CA VAL A 210 -14.29 12.24 -8.92
C VAL A 210 -14.20 13.36 -7.88
N GLY A 211 -12.99 13.70 -7.43
CA GLY A 211 -12.75 14.77 -6.46
C GLY A 211 -12.75 14.30 -5.00
N GLU A 212 -12.69 12.98 -4.78
CA GLU A 212 -12.62 12.39 -3.44
C GLU A 212 -11.17 12.34 -2.91
N PRO A 213 -10.98 12.46 -1.58
CA PRO A 213 -9.67 12.31 -0.96
C PRO A 213 -9.06 10.93 -1.25
N SER A 214 -7.74 10.91 -1.47
CA SER A 214 -7.00 9.65 -1.66
C SER A 214 -7.03 8.78 -0.40
N SER A 215 -7.36 7.50 -0.56
CA SER A 215 -7.22 6.49 0.49
C SER A 215 -5.76 6.09 0.74
N LEU A 216 -4.86 6.37 -0.22
CA LEU A 216 -3.42 6.13 -0.10
C LEU A 216 -2.70 7.38 0.39
N CYS A 217 -1.99 7.29 1.51
CA CYS A 217 -1.23 8.41 2.06
C CYS A 217 -0.18 8.96 1.08
N ILE A 218 0.35 8.12 0.18
CA ILE A 218 1.34 8.54 -0.83
C ILE A 218 0.75 9.55 -1.81
N PHE A 219 -0.56 9.51 -2.08
CA PHE A 219 -1.26 10.44 -2.97
C PHE A 219 -2.16 11.44 -2.23
N SER A 220 -2.10 11.48 -0.91
CA SER A 220 -2.74 12.53 -0.11
C SER A 220 -1.87 13.80 -0.07
N PRO A 221 -2.47 14.99 0.08
CA PRO A 221 -1.71 16.25 0.17
C PRO A 221 -0.74 16.30 1.35
N THR A 222 -1.12 15.68 2.47
CA THR A 222 -0.35 15.64 3.73
C THR A 222 -0.09 14.21 4.17
N CYS A 223 0.83 14.02 5.14
CA CYS A 223 1.11 12.75 5.78
C CYS A 223 0.80 12.77 7.28
N GLY A 224 1.34 11.80 8.02
CA GLY A 224 1.39 11.80 9.49
C GLY A 224 0.27 10.99 10.15
N ASN A 225 -0.54 10.25 9.38
CA ASN A 225 -1.60 9.40 9.91
C ASN A 225 -1.22 7.91 9.98
N ALA A 226 -0.13 7.50 9.32
CA ALA A 226 0.38 6.13 9.33
C ALA A 226 1.60 6.02 10.26
N LEU A 227 1.34 6.10 11.57
CA LEU A 227 2.38 5.99 12.59
C LEU A 227 2.87 4.55 12.73
N ALA A 228 4.11 4.37 13.16
CA ALA A 228 4.65 3.06 13.52
C ALA A 228 4.92 2.98 15.03
N LEU A 229 4.41 1.93 15.65
CA LEU A 229 4.69 1.60 17.04
C LEU A 229 5.57 0.35 17.10
N GLU A 230 6.76 0.52 17.64
CA GLU A 230 7.70 -0.58 17.82
C GLU A 230 7.41 -1.39 19.09
N HIS A 231 7.94 -2.61 19.13
CA HIS A 231 7.71 -3.57 20.22
C HIS A 231 8.12 -3.08 21.62
N ASN A 232 9.07 -2.16 21.69
CA ASN A 232 9.54 -1.53 22.93
C ASN A 232 8.64 -0.37 23.41
N GLY A 233 7.66 0.03 22.59
CA GLY A 233 6.74 1.15 22.87
C GLY A 233 7.14 2.47 22.24
N ASP A 234 8.20 2.52 21.46
CA ASP A 234 8.62 3.71 20.72
C ASP A 234 7.65 3.97 19.56
N LEU A 235 7.18 5.21 19.48
CA LEU A 235 6.27 5.67 18.45
C LEU A 235 6.99 6.57 17.45
N TYR A 236 6.86 6.26 16.17
CA TYR A 236 7.47 7.01 15.08
C TYR A 236 6.43 7.69 14.20
N SER A 237 6.83 8.79 13.55
CA SER A 237 5.96 9.62 12.70
C SER A 237 5.34 8.89 11.52
N CYS A 238 6.01 7.84 11.02
CA CYS A 238 5.55 7.03 9.87
C CYS A 238 6.30 5.69 9.85
N ASP A 239 5.66 4.66 9.33
CA ASP A 239 6.23 3.32 9.12
C ASP A 239 7.42 3.28 8.14
N HIS A 240 7.51 4.26 7.23
CA HIS A 240 8.65 4.43 6.33
C HIS A 240 9.84 5.18 6.97
N PHE A 241 9.67 5.74 8.16
CA PHE A 241 10.65 6.56 8.83
C PHE A 241 10.84 6.12 10.28
N VAL A 242 11.13 4.82 10.48
CA VAL A 242 11.49 4.26 11.79
C VAL A 242 12.98 4.54 12.04
N GLU A 243 13.26 5.81 12.27
CA GLU A 243 14.61 6.37 12.45
C GLU A 243 14.63 7.32 13.66
N PRO A 244 15.75 7.47 14.38
CA PRO A 244 15.82 8.28 15.59
C PRO A 244 15.29 9.72 15.44
N ARG A 245 15.53 10.36 14.30
CA ARG A 245 15.04 11.73 14.01
C ARG A 245 13.52 11.85 13.95
N PHE A 246 12.80 10.74 13.66
CA PHE A 246 11.34 10.70 13.56
C PHE A 246 10.66 10.06 14.77
N LEU A 247 11.41 9.70 15.81
CA LEU A 247 10.88 9.24 17.09
C LEU A 247 10.04 10.35 17.75
N LEU A 248 8.81 10.05 18.10
CA LEU A 248 7.89 10.95 18.81
C LEU A 248 8.02 10.79 20.33
N GLY A 249 8.37 9.62 20.81
CA GLY A 249 8.52 9.23 22.20
C GLY A 249 8.02 7.82 22.46
N ASN A 250 7.95 7.44 23.73
CA ASN A 250 7.52 6.10 24.14
C ASN A 250 6.14 6.14 24.81
N ILE A 251 5.23 5.26 24.39
CA ILE A 251 3.84 5.21 24.92
C ILE A 251 3.75 4.72 26.36
N ASN A 252 4.83 4.15 26.91
CA ASN A 252 4.90 3.77 28.31
C ASN A 252 5.29 4.94 29.23
N GLU A 253 5.82 6.03 28.66
CA GLU A 253 6.26 7.23 29.37
C GLU A 253 5.28 8.39 29.20
N ARG A 254 4.66 8.49 28.01
CA ARG A 254 3.71 9.55 27.66
C ARG A 254 2.49 8.98 26.95
N PRO A 255 1.28 9.54 27.20
CA PRO A 255 0.07 9.12 26.49
C PRO A 255 0.22 9.22 24.97
N LEU A 256 -0.33 8.24 24.24
CA LEU A 256 -0.32 8.20 22.77
C LEU A 256 -0.83 9.51 22.16
N VAL A 257 -1.92 10.05 22.69
CA VAL A 257 -2.53 11.30 22.19
C VAL A 257 -1.55 12.47 22.29
N ASP A 258 -0.79 12.56 23.38
CA ASP A 258 0.17 13.65 23.60
C ASP A 258 1.36 13.55 22.61
N LEU A 259 1.73 12.33 22.22
CA LEU A 259 2.80 12.11 21.24
C LEU A 259 2.37 12.51 19.82
N ILE A 260 1.15 12.14 19.41
CA ILE A 260 0.66 12.39 18.05
C ILE A 260 0.18 13.82 17.81
N THR A 261 -0.12 14.57 18.87
CA THR A 261 -0.57 15.98 18.77
C THR A 261 0.57 17.00 18.85
N THR A 262 1.82 16.54 18.86
CA THR A 262 2.99 17.42 18.92
C THR A 262 3.15 18.26 17.66
N ASP A 263 3.78 19.44 17.80
CA ASP A 263 4.18 20.27 16.67
C ASP A 263 5.14 19.55 15.72
N LYS A 264 5.95 18.62 16.26
CA LYS A 264 6.84 17.76 15.45
C LYS A 264 6.03 16.91 14.48
N GLN A 265 4.98 16.21 14.96
CA GLN A 265 4.13 15.36 14.12
C GLN A 265 3.31 16.17 13.12
N ARG A 266 2.77 17.30 13.56
CA ARG A 266 2.03 18.20 12.68
C ARG A 266 2.91 18.74 11.55
N ARG A 267 4.11 19.19 11.83
CA ARG A 267 5.08 19.64 10.81
C ARG A 267 5.46 18.52 9.86
N PHE A 268 5.78 17.33 10.38
CA PHE A 268 6.05 16.16 9.54
C PHE A 268 4.94 15.93 8.50
N GLY A 269 3.68 16.00 8.91
CA GLY A 269 2.55 15.84 8.00
C GLY A 269 2.43 16.95 6.95
N LEU A 270 2.58 18.21 7.38
CA LEU A 270 2.46 19.41 6.51
C LEU A 270 3.66 19.54 5.56
N ASP A 271 4.85 19.09 5.94
CA ASP A 271 6.05 19.20 5.12
C ASP A 271 5.89 18.46 3.78
N LYS A 272 5.07 17.42 3.72
CA LYS A 272 4.74 16.78 2.46
C LYS A 272 4.19 17.76 1.41
N LEU A 273 3.34 18.69 1.82
CA LEU A 273 2.77 19.73 0.95
C LEU A 273 3.73 20.92 0.81
N ASN A 274 4.28 21.38 1.94
CA ASN A 274 5.01 22.65 2.01
C ASN A 274 6.36 22.58 1.28
N THR A 275 6.99 21.40 1.22
CA THR A 275 8.29 21.17 0.57
C THR A 275 8.19 20.70 -0.88
N LEU A 276 6.99 20.75 -1.49
CA LEU A 276 6.86 20.43 -2.90
C LEU A 276 7.65 21.42 -3.77
N PRO A 277 8.51 20.95 -4.69
CA PRO A 277 9.18 21.81 -5.65
C PRO A 277 8.18 22.48 -6.61
N MET A 278 8.56 23.61 -7.19
CA MET A 278 7.68 24.36 -8.11
C MET A 278 7.25 23.47 -9.30
N TYR A 279 8.13 22.63 -9.79
CA TYR A 279 7.83 21.63 -10.82
C TYR A 279 6.61 20.74 -10.47
N CYS A 280 6.45 20.37 -9.19
CA CYS A 280 5.28 19.62 -8.74
C CYS A 280 4.06 20.52 -8.54
N ARG A 281 4.26 21.78 -8.08
CA ARG A 281 3.15 22.71 -7.83
C ARG A 281 2.42 23.10 -9.10
N GLU A 282 3.12 23.19 -10.21
CA GLU A 282 2.61 23.53 -11.55
C GLU A 282 2.21 22.30 -12.38
N CYS A 283 2.40 21.08 -11.85
CA CYS A 283 2.14 19.85 -12.58
C CYS A 283 0.65 19.60 -12.81
N THR A 284 0.26 19.30 -14.05
CA THR A 284 -1.13 19.06 -14.46
C THR A 284 -1.78 17.86 -13.78
N VAL A 285 -0.99 16.87 -13.35
CA VAL A 285 -1.47 15.67 -12.64
C VAL A 285 -1.26 15.75 -11.13
N ARG A 286 -0.95 16.94 -10.60
CA ARG A 286 -0.75 17.13 -9.16
C ARG A 286 -1.94 16.68 -8.34
N PHE A 287 -3.16 16.92 -8.80
CA PHE A 287 -4.38 16.56 -8.07
C PHE A 287 -4.45 15.06 -7.71
N ALA A 288 -3.88 14.18 -8.54
CA ALA A 288 -3.83 12.73 -8.31
C ALA A 288 -2.50 12.28 -7.67
N CYS A 289 -1.37 12.92 -8.00
CA CYS A 289 -0.04 12.48 -7.58
C CYS A 289 0.40 13.04 -6.21
N GLN A 290 0.07 14.31 -5.92
CA GLN A 290 0.49 15.05 -4.71
C GLN A 290 2.01 14.95 -4.41
N GLY A 291 2.84 14.73 -5.45
CA GLY A 291 4.30 14.56 -5.33
C GLY A 291 4.74 13.22 -4.72
N GLY A 292 3.85 12.25 -4.56
CA GLY A 292 4.15 10.92 -4.02
C GLY A 292 4.65 10.93 -2.57
N CYS A 293 5.22 9.80 -2.13
CA CYS A 293 5.75 9.66 -0.78
C CYS A 293 7.02 10.52 -0.55
N PRO A 294 7.14 11.27 0.56
CA PRO A 294 8.36 12.01 0.89
C PRO A 294 9.63 11.14 0.98
N LYS A 295 9.50 9.89 1.36
CA LYS A 295 10.62 8.91 1.38
C LYS A 295 11.35 8.84 0.03
N ASN A 296 10.62 9.00 -1.07
CA ASN A 296 11.16 8.90 -2.43
C ASN A 296 11.51 10.27 -3.06
N ARG A 297 11.46 11.38 -2.30
CA ARG A 297 11.75 12.74 -2.77
C ARG A 297 13.21 13.11 -2.55
N PHE A 298 14.12 12.53 -3.33
CA PHE A 298 15.57 12.71 -3.14
C PHE A 298 16.33 13.05 -4.41
N ILE A 299 15.63 13.23 -5.53
CA ILE A 299 16.23 13.67 -6.78
C ILE A 299 15.93 15.15 -7.05
N GLU A 300 16.62 15.73 -8.00
CA GLU A 300 16.39 17.10 -8.46
C GLU A 300 15.37 17.13 -9.60
N THR A 301 14.68 18.26 -9.71
CA THR A 301 13.84 18.56 -10.87
C THR A 301 14.71 18.82 -12.10
N PRO A 302 14.16 18.82 -13.32
CA PRO A 302 14.90 19.23 -14.53
C PRO A 302 15.52 20.63 -14.45
N GLY A 303 15.02 21.50 -13.55
CA GLY A 303 15.55 22.83 -13.27
C GLY A 303 16.54 22.89 -12.11
N GLY A 304 16.95 21.75 -11.52
CA GLY A 304 17.90 21.69 -10.41
C GLY A 304 17.31 21.96 -9.03
N GLU A 305 15.97 22.08 -8.90
CA GLU A 305 15.32 22.23 -7.59
C GLU A 305 15.25 20.88 -6.88
N PRO A 306 15.65 20.75 -5.60
CA PRO A 306 15.67 19.49 -4.88
C PRO A 306 14.26 19.04 -4.46
N GLY A 307 14.12 17.74 -4.12
CA GLY A 307 12.90 17.21 -3.52
C GLY A 307 11.89 16.66 -4.52
N LEU A 308 12.29 16.37 -5.74
CA LEU A 308 11.48 15.63 -6.70
C LEU A 308 11.44 14.15 -6.30
N ASN A 309 10.27 13.53 -6.46
CA ASN A 309 10.09 12.10 -6.24
C ASN A 309 10.82 11.30 -7.32
N TYR A 310 11.59 10.30 -6.91
CA TYR A 310 12.32 9.39 -7.79
C TYR A 310 11.42 8.77 -8.88
N LEU A 311 10.18 8.39 -8.52
CA LEU A 311 9.22 7.80 -9.47
C LEU A 311 8.44 8.84 -10.29
N CYS A 312 8.79 10.13 -10.21
CA CYS A 312 8.02 11.21 -10.83
C CYS A 312 7.79 11.01 -12.32
N ALA A 313 8.81 10.61 -13.10
CA ALA A 313 8.69 10.38 -14.54
C ALA A 313 7.61 9.33 -14.83
N GLY A 314 7.64 8.19 -14.14
CA GLY A 314 6.66 7.12 -14.29
C GLY A 314 5.25 7.51 -13.84
N TYR A 315 5.12 8.16 -12.69
CA TYR A 315 3.81 8.64 -12.21
C TYR A 315 3.19 9.67 -13.17
N LYS A 316 3.99 10.62 -13.67
CA LYS A 316 3.49 11.66 -14.58
C LYS A 316 2.95 11.05 -15.86
N VAL A 317 3.71 10.16 -16.49
CA VAL A 317 3.29 9.46 -17.71
C VAL A 317 2.07 8.59 -17.45
N PHE A 318 2.05 7.84 -16.35
CA PHE A 318 0.91 7.00 -15.96
C PHE A 318 -0.37 7.83 -15.78
N PHE A 319 -0.37 8.86 -14.93
CA PHE A 319 -1.56 9.67 -14.66
C PHE A 319 -2.04 10.45 -15.90
N GLN A 320 -1.14 10.90 -16.77
CA GLN A 320 -1.52 11.50 -18.05
C GLN A 320 -2.16 10.47 -18.99
N TYR A 321 -1.63 9.25 -19.02
CA TYR A 321 -2.13 8.19 -19.89
C TYR A 321 -3.56 7.76 -19.54
N ILE A 322 -3.85 7.61 -18.24
CA ILE A 322 -5.16 7.16 -17.76
C ILE A 322 -6.22 8.27 -17.74
N ASP A 323 -5.88 9.52 -18.06
CA ASP A 323 -6.76 10.68 -17.90
C ASP A 323 -8.11 10.50 -18.59
N LYS A 324 -8.13 10.19 -19.89
CA LYS A 324 -9.39 10.03 -20.65
C LYS A 324 -10.26 8.90 -20.11
N PRO A 325 -9.77 7.66 -19.90
CA PRO A 325 -10.58 6.60 -19.30
C PRO A 325 -11.08 6.93 -17.89
N MET A 326 -10.23 7.52 -17.04
CA MET A 326 -10.62 7.90 -15.68
C MET A 326 -11.68 9.00 -15.67
N ALA A 327 -11.55 10.01 -16.52
CA ALA A 327 -12.56 11.06 -16.69
C ALA A 327 -13.91 10.48 -17.18
N THR A 328 -13.87 9.48 -18.06
CA THR A 328 -15.09 8.78 -18.53
C THR A 328 -15.74 8.02 -17.39
N MET A 329 -14.99 7.22 -16.62
CA MET A 329 -15.52 6.50 -15.46
C MET A 329 -16.04 7.45 -14.36
N ALA A 330 -15.35 8.56 -14.10
CA ALA A 330 -15.82 9.59 -13.19
C ALA A 330 -17.13 10.23 -13.66
N SER A 331 -17.27 10.45 -14.96
CA SER A 331 -18.54 10.93 -15.55
C SER A 331 -19.68 9.93 -15.37
N LEU A 332 -19.42 8.63 -15.59
CA LEU A 332 -20.41 7.58 -15.33
C LEU A 332 -20.90 7.61 -13.88
N LEU A 333 -19.96 7.69 -12.91
CA LEU A 333 -20.30 7.77 -11.49
C LEU A 333 -21.16 9.01 -11.13
N ARG A 334 -20.82 10.19 -11.68
CA ARG A 334 -21.62 11.41 -11.47
C ARG A 334 -23.05 11.29 -12.00
N HIS A 335 -23.28 10.41 -12.97
CA HIS A 335 -24.60 10.10 -13.53
C HIS A 335 -25.24 8.84 -12.93
N ASN A 336 -24.75 8.34 -11.77
CA ASN A 336 -25.21 7.12 -11.11
C ASN A 336 -25.12 5.87 -11.98
N ARG A 337 -24.11 5.80 -12.86
CA ARG A 337 -23.82 4.65 -13.72
C ARG A 337 -22.58 3.93 -13.23
N ALA A 338 -22.48 2.62 -13.51
CA ALA A 338 -21.35 1.82 -13.08
C ALA A 338 -20.08 2.16 -13.88
N PRO A 339 -18.91 2.36 -13.22
CA PRO A 339 -17.63 2.55 -13.92
C PRO A 339 -17.29 1.43 -14.88
N ALA A 340 -17.77 0.21 -14.61
CA ALA A 340 -17.60 -0.98 -15.46
C ALA A 340 -18.16 -0.81 -16.88
N GLU A 341 -19.08 0.13 -17.12
CA GLU A 341 -19.58 0.43 -18.45
C GLU A 341 -18.51 0.96 -19.41
N ILE A 342 -17.37 1.43 -18.88
CA ILE A 342 -16.20 1.81 -19.68
C ILE A 342 -15.73 0.68 -20.60
N MET A 343 -15.85 -0.58 -20.18
CA MET A 343 -15.45 -1.74 -20.97
C MET A 343 -16.24 -1.83 -22.29
N GLN A 344 -17.54 -1.55 -22.25
CA GLN A 344 -18.39 -1.53 -23.45
C GLN A 344 -18.05 -0.34 -24.34
N ILE A 345 -17.82 0.83 -23.77
CA ILE A 345 -17.45 2.06 -24.49
C ILE A 345 -16.16 1.83 -25.28
N LEU A 346 -15.12 1.31 -24.62
CA LEU A 346 -13.82 1.03 -25.25
C LEU A 346 -13.92 -0.06 -26.33
N SER A 347 -14.70 -1.12 -26.09
CA SER A 347 -14.93 -2.18 -27.09
C SER A 347 -15.58 -1.63 -28.36
N THR A 348 -16.45 -0.63 -28.24
CA THR A 348 -17.07 0.01 -29.38
C THR A 348 -16.07 0.92 -30.13
N GLU A 349 -15.29 1.73 -29.40
CA GLU A 349 -14.25 2.57 -30.02
C GLU A 349 -13.18 1.75 -30.76
N ASP A 350 -12.75 0.62 -30.20
CA ASP A 350 -11.76 -0.26 -30.84
C ASP A 350 -12.29 -0.91 -32.13
N LYS A 351 -13.58 -1.23 -32.20
CA LYS A 351 -14.22 -1.72 -33.42
C LYS A 351 -14.23 -0.67 -34.55
N TYR A 352 -14.49 0.60 -34.24
CA TYR A 352 -14.49 1.67 -35.24
C TYR A 352 -13.09 2.09 -35.70
N LYS A 353 -12.03 1.80 -34.95
CA LYS A 353 -10.65 2.03 -35.36
C LYS A 353 -10.08 0.94 -36.27
N ALA A 354 -10.73 -0.21 -36.34
CA ALA A 354 -10.33 -1.36 -37.17
C ALA A 354 -10.87 -1.30 -38.61
N TYR A 355 -11.64 -0.28 -38.96
CA TYR A 355 -12.11 0.08 -40.29
C TYR A 355 -11.46 1.40 -40.76
#